data_86d19f329107ceacd7f7dde84ffb9152
#
_entry.id   86d19f329107ceacd7f7dde84ffb9152
#
_cell.length_a   1.000
_cell.length_b   1.000
_cell.length_c   1.000
_cell.angle_alpha   90.00
_cell.angle_beta   90.00
_cell.angle_gamma   90.00
#
_symmetry.space_group_name_H-M   'P 1'
#
loop_
_entity.id
_entity.type
_entity.pdbx_description
1 polymer ?
#
loop_
_entity_poly.entity_id
_entity_poly.type
_entity_poly.pdbx_seq_one_letter_code
_entity_poly.pdbx_strand_id
1 'polypeptide(L)' 'LWICGTDVSAEKYYYNQDLTGPLGIVIGNEGKGISEKVKKNCDFNVKIPMKGKITSLNASVSTGIIVYESLKQRTSQIVK' A
#
# COMPACT_ATOMS: atom_id res chain seq x y z
N LEU A 1 14.19 -2.31 -6.69
CA LEU A 1 13.03 -2.61 -5.86
C LEU A 1 12.41 -1.32 -5.36
N TRP A 2 11.12 -1.16 -5.58
CA TRP A 2 10.36 -0.02 -5.10
C TRP A 2 9.77 -0.35 -3.73
N ILE A 3 9.92 0.55 -2.77
CA ILE A 3 9.39 0.34 -1.43
C ILE A 3 8.10 1.13 -1.29
N CYS A 4 7.01 0.39 -1.08
CA CYS A 4 5.67 0.95 -0.91
C CYS A 4 5.28 0.89 0.56
N GLY A 5 5.03 2.04 1.17
CA GLY A 5 4.53 2.09 2.55
C GLY A 5 3.02 2.26 2.57
N THR A 6 2.38 1.74 3.60
CA THR A 6 0.95 1.97 3.81
C THR A 6 0.79 2.98 4.94
N ASP A 7 -0.01 4.01 4.70
CA ASP A 7 -0.16 5.10 5.65
C ASP A 7 -1.51 5.77 5.44
N VAL A 8 -2.31 5.88 6.50
CA VAL A 8 -3.64 6.48 6.42
C VAL A 8 -3.60 7.95 6.00
N SER A 9 -2.47 8.62 6.21
CA SER A 9 -2.31 10.02 5.83
C SER A 9 -1.68 10.21 4.46
N ALA A 10 -1.45 9.14 3.71
CA ALA A 10 -0.90 9.25 2.36
C ALA A 10 -1.87 9.99 1.44
N GLU A 11 -1.33 10.65 0.43
CA GLU A 11 -2.15 11.41 -0.50
C GLU A 11 -2.87 10.52 -1.52
N LYS A 12 -2.22 9.44 -1.94
CA LYS A 12 -2.78 8.57 -2.98
C LYS A 12 -3.39 7.31 -2.39
N TYR A 13 -4.50 6.91 -2.96
CA TYR A 13 -5.04 5.58 -2.69
C TYR A 13 -4.18 4.52 -3.38
N TYR A 14 -4.20 3.31 -2.84
CA TYR A 14 -3.36 2.22 -3.36
C TYR A 14 -3.62 1.93 -4.84
N TYR A 15 -4.84 2.10 -5.28
CA TYR A 15 -5.21 1.79 -6.68
C TYR A 15 -4.82 2.91 -7.65
N ASN A 16 -4.41 4.07 -7.14
CA ASN A 16 -3.96 5.19 -7.97
C ASN A 16 -2.45 5.25 -8.11
N GLN A 17 -1.74 4.31 -7.51
CA GLN A 17 -0.28 4.24 -7.58
C GLN A 17 0.12 3.14 -8.53
N ASP A 18 1.16 3.39 -9.34
CA ASP A 18 1.73 2.36 -10.20
C ASP A 18 2.44 1.32 -9.35
N LEU A 19 1.92 0.10 -9.34
CA LEU A 19 2.46 -1.00 -8.55
C LEU A 19 3.00 -2.13 -9.44
N THR A 20 3.40 -1.82 -10.67
CA THR A 20 3.79 -2.83 -11.64
C THR A 20 5.23 -3.29 -11.56
N GLY A 21 6.10 -2.49 -10.95
CA GLY A 21 7.51 -2.85 -10.83
C GLY A 21 7.81 -3.80 -9.68
N PRO A 22 9.07 -4.19 -9.50
CA PRO A 22 9.46 -4.98 -8.32
C PRO A 22 9.12 -4.21 -7.05
N LEU A 23 8.41 -4.85 -6.12
CA LEU A 23 7.76 -4.14 -5.03
C LEU A 23 8.07 -4.78 -3.68
N GLY A 24 8.55 -3.96 -2.74
CA GLY A 24 8.61 -4.31 -1.33
C GLY A 24 7.51 -3.54 -0.61
N ILE A 25 6.81 -4.18 0.30
CA ILE A 25 5.67 -3.58 0.98
C ILE A 25 5.98 -3.43 2.46
N VAL A 26 5.79 -2.23 2.99
CA VAL A 26 5.95 -1.94 4.41
C VAL A 26 4.57 -1.67 5.00
N ILE A 27 4.18 -2.49 5.96
CA ILE A 27 2.88 -2.37 6.62
C ILE A 27 3.10 -1.83 8.02
N GLY A 28 2.35 -0.78 8.38
CA GLY A 28 2.44 -0.20 9.69
C GLY A 28 1.76 -1.05 10.76
N ASN A 29 2.12 -0.80 12.02
CA ASN A 29 1.47 -1.44 13.15
C ASN A 29 0.03 -0.96 13.28
N GLU A 30 -0.81 -1.85 13.81
CA GLU A 30 -2.20 -1.50 14.06
C GLU A 30 -2.30 -0.30 15.00
N GLY A 31 -3.09 0.68 14.60
CA GLY A 31 -3.34 1.87 15.41
C GLY A 31 -2.24 2.92 15.38
N LYS A 32 -1.03 2.58 14.99
CA LYS A 32 0.09 3.54 14.97
C LYS A 32 0.61 3.85 13.57
N GLY A 33 0.35 2.99 12.60
CA GLY A 33 0.91 3.17 11.26
C GLY A 33 2.41 2.96 11.25
N ILE A 34 3.08 3.44 10.20
CA ILE A 34 4.53 3.36 10.10
C ILE A 34 5.15 4.63 10.69
N SER A 35 6.37 4.50 11.22
CA SER A 35 7.06 5.64 11.81
C SER A 35 7.46 6.63 10.71
N GLU A 36 7.69 7.88 11.11
CA GLU A 36 8.12 8.92 10.18
C GLU A 36 9.43 8.55 9.48
N LYS A 37 10.34 7.92 10.22
CA LYS A 37 11.62 7.52 9.66
C LYS A 37 11.43 6.46 8.58
N VAL A 38 10.61 5.46 8.83
CA VAL A 38 10.33 4.41 7.85
C VAL A 38 9.58 4.99 6.66
N LYS A 39 8.62 5.88 6.91
CA LYS A 39 7.85 6.53 5.87
C LYS A 39 8.75 7.29 4.90
N LYS A 40 9.74 8.00 5.41
CA LYS A 40 10.68 8.77 4.57
C LYS A 40 11.56 7.87 3.72
N ASN A 41 11.80 6.64 4.15
CA ASN A 41 12.63 5.70 3.41
C ASN A 41 11.84 4.90 2.38
N CYS A 42 10.52 5.06 2.33
CA CYS A 42 9.71 4.44 1.28
C CYS A 42 9.78 5.28 0.02
N ASP A 43 9.77 4.61 -1.13
CA ASP A 43 9.73 5.33 -2.40
C ASP A 43 8.40 6.02 -2.61
N PHE A 44 7.33 5.41 -2.13
CA PHE A 44 6.01 6.04 -2.12
C PHE A 44 5.16 5.44 -1.01
N ASN A 45 4.09 6.16 -0.67
CA ASN A 45 3.15 5.74 0.36
C ASN A 45 1.75 5.78 -0.21
N VAL A 46 0.95 4.80 0.15
CA VAL A 46 -0.43 4.70 -0.32
C VAL A 46 -1.35 4.45 0.87
N LYS A 47 -2.61 4.79 0.70
CA LYS A 47 -3.63 4.54 1.72
C LYS A 47 -4.69 3.61 1.17
N ILE A 48 -5.28 2.82 2.06
CA ILE A 48 -6.39 1.93 1.74
C ILE A 48 -7.65 2.59 2.32
N PRO A 49 -8.70 2.78 1.49
CA PRO A 49 -9.92 3.41 1.99
C PRO A 49 -10.54 2.57 3.11
N MET A 50 -10.96 3.25 4.16
CA MET A 50 -11.61 2.61 5.30
C MET A 50 -12.95 3.27 5.53
N LYS A 51 -13.93 2.45 5.92
CA LYS A 51 -15.28 2.93 6.19
C LYS A 51 -15.66 2.64 7.63
N GLY A 52 -16.47 3.52 8.19
CA GLY A 52 -16.98 3.33 9.54
C GLY A 52 -15.95 3.64 10.60
N LYS A 53 -16.03 2.91 11.71
CA LYS A 53 -15.17 3.14 12.85
C LYS A 53 -13.83 2.40 12.79
N ILE A 54 -13.63 1.59 11.77
CA ILE A 54 -12.38 0.85 11.60
C ILE A 54 -11.33 1.82 11.10
N THR A 55 -10.28 2.03 11.89
CA THR A 55 -9.24 3.00 11.58
C THR A 55 -7.99 2.35 10.99
N SER A 56 -7.87 1.04 11.09
CA SER A 56 -6.74 0.33 10.51
C SER A 56 -7.17 -1.08 10.12
N LEU A 57 -6.52 -1.61 9.10
CA LEU A 57 -6.72 -2.98 8.68
C LEU A 57 -5.61 -3.85 9.26
N ASN A 58 -5.95 -5.11 9.47
CA ASN A 58 -4.97 -6.13 9.81
C ASN A 58 -3.87 -6.17 8.74
N ALA A 59 -2.63 -6.41 9.17
CA ALA A 59 -1.47 -6.39 8.27
C ALA A 59 -1.59 -7.41 7.14
N SER A 60 -2.12 -8.60 7.42
CA SER A 60 -2.31 -9.62 6.40
C SER A 60 -3.29 -9.17 5.33
N VAL A 61 -4.39 -8.55 5.75
CA VAL A 61 -5.41 -8.06 4.82
C VAL A 61 -4.83 -6.92 3.98
N SER A 62 -4.13 -5.98 4.61
CA SER A 62 -3.51 -4.86 3.90
C SER A 62 -2.51 -5.35 2.86
N THR A 63 -1.66 -6.29 3.24
CA THR A 63 -0.68 -6.88 2.32
C THR A 63 -1.38 -7.54 1.15
N GLY A 64 -2.43 -8.32 1.42
CA GLY A 64 -3.19 -8.99 0.37
C GLY A 64 -3.80 -8.01 -0.62
N ILE A 65 -4.35 -6.91 -0.14
CA ILE A 65 -4.95 -5.89 -0.99
C ILE A 65 -3.90 -5.29 -1.93
N ILE A 66 -2.74 -4.92 -1.40
CA ILE A 66 -1.67 -4.31 -2.19
C ILE A 66 -1.11 -5.29 -3.21
N VAL A 67 -0.85 -6.54 -2.78
CA VAL A 67 -0.31 -7.57 -3.67
C VAL A 67 -1.29 -7.85 -4.81
N TYR A 68 -2.57 -7.97 -4.49
CA TYR A 68 -3.58 -8.26 -5.50
C TYR A 68 -3.73 -7.11 -6.50
N GLU A 69 -3.68 -5.88 -6.02
CA GLU A 69 -3.72 -4.72 -6.90
C GLU A 69 -2.50 -4.69 -7.82
N SER A 70 -1.32 -5.01 -7.30
CA SER A 70 -0.10 -5.10 -8.09
C SER A 70 -0.26 -6.15 -9.19
N LEU A 71 -0.78 -7.32 -8.84
CA LEU A 71 -1.02 -8.39 -9.82
C LEU A 71 -2.01 -7.95 -10.89
N LYS A 72 -3.09 -7.31 -10.48
CA LYS A 72 -4.10 -6.80 -11.40
C LYS A 72 -3.49 -5.82 -12.40
N GLN A 73 -2.69 -4.89 -11.93
CA GLN A 73 -2.06 -3.89 -12.79
C GLN A 73 -1.10 -4.53 -13.80
N ARG A 74 -0.31 -5.50 -13.35
CA ARG A 74 0.61 -6.23 -14.22
C ARG A 74 -0.14 -7.01 -15.29
N THR A 75 -1.20 -7.68 -14.90
CA THR A 75 -2.02 -8.46 -15.83
C THR A 75 -2.65 -7.55 -16.87
N SER A 76 -3.14 -6.39 -16.46
CA SER A 76 -3.74 -5.42 -17.38
C SER A 76 -2.74 -4.90 -18.42
N GLN A 77 -1.46 -4.81 -18.05
CA GLN A 77 -0.42 -4.41 -19.00
C GLN A 77 -0.10 -5.50 -20.01
N ILE A 78 -0.20 -6.74 -19.61
CA ILE A 78 0.13 -7.88 -20.47
C ILE A 78 -1.02 -8.21 -21.42
N VAL A 79 -2.25 -8.16 -20.92
CA VAL A 79 -3.45 -8.50 -21.66
C VAL A 79 -4.05 -7.21 -22.22
N LYS A 80 -3.75 -6.93 -23.45
CA LYS A 80 -4.33 -5.77 -24.14
C LYS A 80 -5.18 -6.21 -25.30
#